data_7bf3c887aeb505133dfa0ceef60cb749
#
_entry.id   7bf3c887aeb505133dfa0ceef60cb749
#
_cell.length_a   1.000
_cell.length_b   1.000
_cell.length_c   1.000
_cell.angle_alpha   90.00
_cell.angle_beta   90.00
_cell.angle_gamma   90.00
#
_symmetry.space_group_name_H-M   'P 1'
#
loop_
_entity.id
_entity.type
_entity.pdbx_description
1 polymer ?
#
loop_
_entity_poly.entity_id
_entity_poly.type
_entity_poly.pdbx_seq_one_letter_code
_entity_poly.pdbx_strand_id
1 'polypeptide(L)'
;MEFNRQNVKSKAASVDTHIIDEGLRAYMLKVYNYMASGILITGFISLILFKLSVVTSTDGSIAGLTGLGNALYNSALMWVVMLAPLGVVFYMSFGIKKMSAAKAQGTFWIFAALMGASLSSIFLIYTGASITRVFFITAGTFGSMSIYGYTTKRDLTKLGSFLMMGLFGI
;
A
#
# COMPACT_ATOMS: atom_id res chain seq x y z
N MET A 1 3.91 -43.21 -35.40
CA MET A 1 4.66 -41.93 -35.29
C MET A 1 3.87 -40.77 -34.66
N GLU A 2 2.57 -40.83 -34.55
CA GLU A 2 1.73 -39.75 -33.92
C GLU A 2 1.80 -39.71 -32.39
N PHE A 3 1.94 -40.87 -31.74
CA PHE A 3 1.99 -40.95 -30.27
C PHE A 3 3.16 -40.16 -29.64
N ASN A 4 4.26 -40.04 -30.37
CA ASN A 4 5.46 -39.33 -29.90
C ASN A 4 5.31 -37.80 -30.04
N ARG A 5 4.53 -37.32 -31.01
CA ARG A 5 4.27 -35.85 -31.20
C ARG A 5 3.31 -35.29 -30.16
N GLN A 6 2.36 -36.10 -29.67
CA GLN A 6 1.43 -35.65 -28.62
C GLN A 6 2.16 -35.55 -27.27
N ASN A 7 3.03 -36.48 -26.95
CA ASN A 7 3.82 -36.42 -25.71
C ASN A 7 4.83 -35.27 -25.68
N VAL A 8 5.40 -34.90 -26.84
CA VAL A 8 6.31 -33.74 -26.93
C VAL A 8 5.51 -32.43 -26.79
N LYS A 9 4.33 -32.30 -27.39
CA LYS A 9 3.46 -31.12 -27.26
C LYS A 9 2.92 -30.97 -25.84
N SER A 10 2.53 -32.04 -25.16
CA SER A 10 2.06 -31.99 -23.79
C SER A 10 3.18 -31.62 -22.80
N LYS A 11 4.39 -32.11 -23.00
CA LYS A 11 5.59 -31.73 -22.21
C LYS A 11 5.97 -30.26 -22.45
N ALA A 12 5.96 -29.79 -23.70
CA ALA A 12 6.25 -28.39 -24.01
C ALA A 12 5.20 -27.44 -23.37
N ALA A 13 3.90 -27.77 -23.47
CA ALA A 13 2.84 -26.97 -22.85
C ALA A 13 2.94 -26.95 -21.31
N SER A 14 3.33 -28.07 -20.67
CA SER A 14 3.51 -28.12 -19.21
C SER A 14 4.75 -27.35 -18.74
N VAL A 15 5.83 -27.34 -19.52
CA VAL A 15 7.05 -26.58 -19.24
C VAL A 15 6.77 -25.07 -19.37
N ASP A 16 6.06 -24.66 -20.43
CA ASP A 16 5.68 -23.24 -20.60
C ASP A 16 4.77 -22.75 -19.47
N THR A 17 3.82 -23.56 -19.02
CA THR A 17 2.94 -23.19 -17.90
C THR A 17 3.73 -23.07 -16.59
N HIS A 18 4.70 -23.93 -16.34
CA HIS A 18 5.56 -23.86 -15.15
C HIS A 18 6.44 -22.60 -15.13
N ILE A 19 7.02 -22.24 -16.27
CA ILE A 19 7.86 -21.04 -16.39
C ILE A 19 7.02 -19.77 -16.21
N ILE A 20 5.81 -19.74 -16.74
CA ILE A 20 4.87 -18.62 -16.56
C ILE A 20 4.46 -18.49 -15.08
N ASP A 21 4.20 -19.60 -14.39
CA ASP A 21 3.86 -19.60 -12.97
C ASP A 21 5.01 -19.08 -12.09
N GLU A 22 6.24 -19.48 -12.36
CA GLU A 22 7.42 -19.00 -11.61
C GLU A 22 7.69 -17.50 -11.86
N GLY A 23 7.57 -17.05 -13.10
CA GLY A 23 7.72 -15.64 -13.46
C GLY A 23 6.65 -14.76 -12.83
N LEU A 24 5.40 -15.20 -12.87
CA LEU A 24 4.29 -14.50 -12.24
C LEU A 24 4.47 -14.42 -10.72
N ARG A 25 4.90 -15.50 -10.09
CA ARG A 25 5.17 -15.58 -8.66
C ARG A 25 6.29 -14.61 -8.23
N ALA A 26 7.40 -14.59 -8.97
CA ALA A 26 8.50 -13.67 -8.72
C ALA A 26 8.06 -12.20 -8.86
N TYR A 27 7.23 -11.91 -9.87
CA TYR A 27 6.67 -10.59 -10.06
C TYR A 27 5.75 -10.17 -8.90
N MET A 28 4.86 -11.05 -8.46
CA MET A 28 3.96 -10.77 -7.34
C MET A 28 4.71 -10.54 -6.04
N LEU A 29 5.76 -11.33 -5.74
CA LEU A 29 6.62 -11.10 -4.58
C LEU A 29 7.28 -9.72 -4.62
N LYS A 30 7.74 -9.30 -5.80
CA LYS A 30 8.33 -7.97 -5.98
C LYS A 30 7.31 -6.86 -5.71
N VAL A 31 6.07 -7.00 -6.20
CA VAL A 31 4.98 -6.05 -5.94
C VAL A 31 4.67 -5.98 -4.45
N TYR A 32 4.54 -7.11 -3.75
CA TYR A 32 4.30 -7.14 -2.30
C TYR A 32 5.43 -6.49 -1.50
N ASN A 33 6.68 -6.69 -1.90
CA ASN A 33 7.83 -6.03 -1.26
C ASN A 33 7.77 -4.50 -1.42
N TYR A 34 7.39 -4.00 -2.60
CA TYR A 34 7.18 -2.57 -2.79
C TYR A 34 6.03 -2.04 -1.95
N MET A 35 4.90 -2.74 -1.90
CA MET A 35 3.76 -2.35 -1.05
C MET A 35 4.16 -2.31 0.42
N ALA A 36 4.83 -3.33 0.93
CA ALA A 36 5.30 -3.40 2.31
C ALA A 36 6.26 -2.24 2.63
N SER A 37 7.23 -1.96 1.75
CA SER A 37 8.16 -0.84 1.93
C SER A 37 7.44 0.52 1.90
N GLY A 38 6.45 0.69 1.03
CA GLY A 38 5.63 1.90 0.98
C GLY A 38 4.86 2.13 2.27
N ILE A 39 4.22 1.10 2.81
CA ILE A 39 3.49 1.16 4.09
C ILE A 39 4.43 1.48 5.24
N LEU A 40 5.61 0.87 5.28
CA LEU A 40 6.62 1.16 6.31
C LEU A 40 7.07 2.63 6.27
N ILE A 41 7.36 3.18 5.09
CA ILE A 41 7.72 4.58 4.91
C ILE A 41 6.58 5.49 5.36
N THR A 42 5.35 5.20 4.95
CA THR A 42 4.16 5.95 5.37
C THR A 42 4.01 5.97 6.88
N GLY A 43 4.09 4.82 7.54
CA GLY A 43 3.99 4.71 8.99
C GLY A 43 5.11 5.43 9.73
N PHE A 44 6.35 5.27 9.26
CA PHE A 44 7.53 5.90 9.86
C PHE A 44 7.48 7.43 9.78
N ILE A 45 7.15 7.97 8.61
CA ILE A 45 7.02 9.41 8.40
C ILE A 45 5.86 9.97 9.22
N SER A 46 4.73 9.28 9.26
CA SER A 46 3.56 9.68 10.05
C SER A 46 3.90 9.78 11.54
N LEU A 47 4.61 8.81 12.10
CA LEU A 47 5.04 8.81 13.50
C LEU A 47 6.07 9.92 13.79
N ILE A 48 7.03 10.12 12.89
CA ILE A 48 8.04 11.18 13.07
C ILE A 48 7.38 12.55 13.06
N LEU A 49 6.54 12.82 12.05
CA LEU A 49 5.88 14.12 11.93
C LEU A 49 4.95 14.36 13.13
N PHE A 50 4.20 13.34 13.57
CA PHE A 50 3.41 13.46 14.79
C PHE A 50 4.27 13.86 16.00
N LYS A 51 5.36 13.13 16.28
CA LYS A 51 6.24 13.41 17.41
C LYS A 51 6.90 14.80 17.35
N LEU A 52 7.24 15.26 16.15
CA LEU A 52 7.79 16.61 15.96
C LEU A 52 6.74 17.73 16.07
N SER A 53 5.48 17.37 15.85
CA SER A 53 4.35 18.32 15.80
C SER A 53 3.67 18.53 17.14
N VAL A 54 3.90 17.66 18.13
CA VAL A 54 3.25 17.73 19.44
C VAL A 54 4.27 17.98 20.56
N VAL A 55 3.85 18.74 21.56
CA VAL A 55 4.56 18.86 22.84
C VAL A 55 3.87 17.90 23.79
N THR A 56 4.61 16.94 24.30
CA THR A 56 4.10 15.96 25.26
C THR A 56 4.39 16.43 26.68
N SER A 57 3.37 16.40 27.54
CA SER A 57 3.52 16.66 28.98
C SER A 57 4.21 15.50 29.68
N THR A 58 4.68 15.71 30.92
CA THR A 58 5.30 14.68 31.77
C THR A 58 4.42 13.47 32.00
N ASP A 59 3.09 13.64 31.92
CA ASP A 59 2.08 12.58 32.06
C ASP A 59 1.81 11.78 30.77
N GLY A 60 2.57 12.08 29.69
CA GLY A 60 2.38 11.42 28.39
C GLY A 60 1.17 11.96 27.58
N SER A 61 0.45 12.93 28.09
CA SER A 61 -0.63 13.60 27.37
C SER A 61 -0.09 14.69 26.42
N ILE A 62 -0.85 15.01 25.36
CA ILE A 62 -0.50 16.08 24.45
C ILE A 62 -0.80 17.41 25.14
N ALA A 63 0.25 18.16 25.48
CA ALA A 63 0.17 19.47 26.11
C ALA A 63 -0.12 20.59 25.10
N GLY A 64 0.24 20.39 23.83
CA GLY A 64 0.05 21.40 22.78
C GLY A 64 0.71 21.01 21.47
N LEU A 65 0.61 21.92 20.51
CA LEU A 65 1.27 21.78 19.21
C LEU A 65 2.54 22.62 19.17
N THR A 66 3.57 22.09 18.54
CA THR A 66 4.78 22.85 18.21
C THR A 66 4.48 23.87 17.09
N GLY A 67 5.41 24.76 16.78
CA GLY A 67 5.30 25.65 15.62
C GLY A 67 5.07 24.89 14.30
N LEU A 68 5.75 23.74 14.15
CA LEU A 68 5.55 22.83 13.01
C LEU A 68 4.15 22.19 13.05
N GLY A 69 3.69 21.76 14.22
CA GLY A 69 2.34 21.21 14.38
C GLY A 69 1.25 22.23 14.04
N ASN A 70 1.39 23.47 14.47
CA ASN A 70 0.47 24.53 14.10
C ASN A 70 0.46 24.80 12.59
N ALA A 71 1.63 24.79 11.95
CA ALA A 71 1.73 24.95 10.49
C ALA A 71 1.06 23.79 9.75
N LEU A 72 1.27 22.55 10.20
CA LEU A 72 0.75 21.36 9.52
C LEU A 72 -0.77 21.14 9.75
N TYR A 73 -1.28 21.47 10.95
CA TYR A 73 -2.64 21.07 11.33
C TYR A 73 -3.63 22.24 11.47
N ASN A 74 -3.14 23.48 11.66
CA ASN A 74 -4.00 24.66 11.89
C ASN A 74 -3.87 25.72 10.81
N SER A 75 -3.07 25.52 9.76
CA SER A 75 -2.90 26.49 8.69
C SER A 75 -3.48 26.00 7.35
N ALA A 76 -3.48 26.88 6.34
CA ALA A 76 -3.82 26.50 4.97
C ALA A 76 -2.93 25.36 4.41
N LEU A 77 -1.74 25.16 4.99
CA LEU A 77 -0.82 24.08 4.63
C LEU A 77 -1.45 22.68 4.90
N MET A 78 -2.34 22.56 5.89
CA MET A 78 -3.09 21.34 6.16
C MET A 78 -3.79 20.81 4.90
N TRP A 79 -4.49 21.71 4.19
CA TRP A 79 -5.20 21.33 2.96
C TRP A 79 -4.24 20.88 1.85
N VAL A 80 -3.09 21.55 1.74
CA VAL A 80 -2.05 21.18 0.77
C VAL A 80 -1.51 19.79 1.09
N VAL A 81 -1.14 19.52 2.34
CA VAL A 81 -0.60 18.22 2.77
C VAL A 81 -1.63 17.11 2.60
N MET A 82 -2.90 17.39 2.89
CA MET A 82 -3.98 16.41 2.76
C MET A 82 -4.29 16.06 1.31
N LEU A 83 -4.19 17.04 0.40
CA LEU A 83 -4.50 16.85 -1.02
C LEU A 83 -3.27 16.47 -1.86
N ALA A 84 -2.05 16.69 -1.36
CA ALA A 84 -0.82 16.39 -2.09
C ALA A 84 -0.71 14.92 -2.56
N PRO A 85 -1.06 13.89 -1.76
CA PRO A 85 -1.04 12.51 -2.23
C PRO A 85 -1.96 12.29 -3.43
N LEU A 86 -3.13 12.92 -3.44
CA LEU A 86 -4.07 12.86 -4.56
C LEU A 86 -3.47 13.46 -5.85
N GLY A 87 -2.77 14.60 -5.71
CA GLY A 87 -2.03 15.21 -6.82
C GLY A 87 -0.99 14.27 -7.43
N VAL A 88 -0.25 13.53 -6.58
CA VAL A 88 0.73 12.54 -7.05
C VAL A 88 0.05 11.38 -7.76
N VAL A 89 -1.11 10.91 -7.28
CA VAL A 89 -1.91 9.87 -7.96
C VAL A 89 -2.32 10.32 -9.35
N PHE A 90 -2.82 11.54 -9.50
CA PHE A 90 -3.14 12.08 -10.82
C PHE A 90 -1.90 12.19 -11.71
N TYR A 91 -0.80 12.71 -11.18
CA TYR A 91 0.46 12.78 -11.92
C TYR A 91 0.92 11.42 -12.42
N MET A 92 0.87 10.38 -11.56
CA MET A 92 1.19 9.01 -11.97
C MET A 92 0.20 8.47 -13.01
N SER A 93 -1.09 8.67 -12.81
CA SER A 93 -2.14 8.16 -13.69
C SER A 93 -1.98 8.65 -15.12
N PHE A 94 -1.71 9.94 -15.31
CA PHE A 94 -1.50 10.52 -16.63
C PHE A 94 -0.12 10.23 -17.22
N GLY A 95 0.90 10.09 -16.36
CA GLY A 95 2.30 10.00 -16.78
C GLY A 95 2.86 8.58 -16.91
N ILE A 96 2.22 7.56 -16.33
CA ILE A 96 2.79 6.22 -16.14
C ILE A 96 3.25 5.55 -17.45
N LYS A 97 2.54 5.78 -18.54
CA LYS A 97 2.88 5.23 -19.87
C LYS A 97 4.18 5.79 -20.45
N LYS A 98 4.60 6.97 -19.98
CA LYS A 98 5.80 7.68 -20.45
C LYS A 98 6.94 7.65 -19.42
N MET A 99 6.70 7.11 -18.23
CA MET A 99 7.69 7.06 -17.15
C MET A 99 8.58 5.82 -17.28
N SER A 100 9.87 6.01 -17.00
CA SER A 100 10.76 4.87 -16.75
C SER A 100 10.41 4.18 -15.44
N ALA A 101 10.76 2.90 -15.29
CA ALA A 101 10.53 2.14 -14.05
C ALA A 101 11.13 2.83 -12.82
N ALA A 102 12.34 3.40 -12.95
CA ALA A 102 12.98 4.13 -11.86
C ALA A 102 12.23 5.40 -11.46
N LYS A 103 11.68 6.15 -12.44
CA LYS A 103 10.83 7.32 -12.17
C LYS A 103 9.53 6.92 -11.47
N ALA A 104 8.86 5.88 -11.94
CA ALA A 104 7.64 5.38 -11.33
C ALA A 104 7.88 4.94 -9.87
N GLN A 105 8.97 4.25 -9.61
CA GLN A 105 9.39 3.83 -8.28
C GLN A 105 9.67 5.04 -7.37
N GLY A 106 10.45 6.02 -7.82
CA GLY A 106 10.73 7.25 -7.06
C GLY A 106 9.45 8.02 -6.72
N THR A 107 8.52 8.15 -7.68
CA THR A 107 7.23 8.81 -7.48
C THR A 107 6.36 8.05 -6.47
N PHE A 108 6.40 6.71 -6.47
CA PHE A 108 5.72 5.89 -5.48
C PHE A 108 6.23 6.15 -4.05
N TRP A 109 7.53 6.33 -3.88
CA TRP A 109 8.12 6.62 -2.56
C TRP A 109 7.77 8.03 -2.08
N ILE A 110 7.74 9.01 -2.98
CA ILE A 110 7.25 10.36 -2.67
C ILE A 110 5.77 10.30 -2.27
N PHE A 111 4.96 9.53 -2.99
CA PHE A 111 3.56 9.30 -2.63
C PHE A 111 3.43 8.68 -1.22
N ALA A 112 4.20 7.65 -0.90
CA ALA A 112 4.20 7.01 0.42
C ALA A 112 4.59 8.00 1.54
N ALA A 113 5.57 8.87 1.28
CA ALA A 113 5.98 9.91 2.21
C ALA A 113 4.89 10.97 2.44
N LEU A 114 4.26 11.44 1.39
CA LEU A 114 3.16 12.40 1.46
C LEU A 114 1.92 11.81 2.16
N MET A 115 1.61 10.53 1.89
CA MET A 115 0.58 9.80 2.63
C MET A 115 0.90 9.74 4.12
N GLY A 116 2.16 9.49 4.49
CA GLY A 116 2.59 9.51 5.89
C GLY A 116 2.39 10.88 6.54
N ALA A 117 2.73 11.94 5.82
CA ALA A 117 2.52 13.31 6.30
C ALA A 117 1.02 13.62 6.49
N SER A 118 0.19 13.25 5.54
CA SER A 118 -1.26 13.42 5.63
C SER A 118 -1.88 12.64 6.78
N LEU A 119 -1.46 11.38 6.97
CA LEU A 119 -1.96 10.50 8.02
C LEU A 119 -1.44 10.86 9.43
N SER A 120 -0.44 11.72 9.55
CA SER A 120 0.09 12.13 10.86
C SER A 120 -0.96 12.80 11.74
N SER A 121 -1.95 13.49 11.15
CA SER A 121 -3.06 14.11 11.86
C SER A 121 -3.99 13.11 12.57
N ILE A 122 -4.02 11.86 12.14
CA ILE A 122 -4.83 10.79 12.74
C ILE A 122 -4.41 10.53 14.18
N PHE A 123 -3.11 10.65 14.49
CA PHE A 123 -2.58 10.47 15.84
C PHE A 123 -3.02 11.58 16.83
N LEU A 124 -3.53 12.71 16.33
CA LEU A 124 -4.12 13.76 17.18
C LEU A 124 -5.56 13.42 17.57
N ILE A 125 -6.28 12.71 16.71
CA ILE A 125 -7.73 12.47 16.85
C ILE A 125 -8.00 11.13 17.54
N TYR A 126 -7.22 10.12 17.20
CA TYR A 126 -7.41 8.75 17.67
C TYR A 126 -6.37 8.34 18.68
N THR A 127 -6.80 7.56 19.68
CA THR A 127 -5.86 7.00 20.67
C THR A 127 -4.92 5.97 20.05
N GLY A 128 -3.70 5.89 20.57
CA GLY A 128 -2.72 4.90 20.11
C GLY A 128 -3.26 3.46 20.17
N ALA A 129 -4.09 3.14 21.17
CA ALA A 129 -4.73 1.83 21.31
C ALA A 129 -5.69 1.53 20.13
N SER A 130 -6.48 2.52 19.70
CA SER A 130 -7.39 2.38 18.55
C SER A 130 -6.62 2.17 17.25
N ILE A 131 -5.56 2.94 17.03
CA ILE A 131 -4.71 2.83 15.84
C ILE A 131 -4.05 1.45 15.80
N THR A 132 -3.48 1.01 16.92
CA THR A 132 -2.84 -0.30 17.03
C THR A 132 -3.82 -1.44 16.74
N ARG A 133 -5.04 -1.36 17.28
CA ARG A 133 -6.09 -2.37 17.04
C ARG A 133 -6.43 -2.48 15.57
N VAL A 134 -6.69 -1.35 14.90
CA VAL A 134 -7.01 -1.32 13.46
C VAL A 134 -5.82 -1.84 12.64
N PHE A 135 -4.61 -1.47 13.00
CA PHE A 135 -3.39 -1.96 12.35
C PHE A 135 -3.30 -3.49 12.39
N PHE A 136 -3.45 -4.11 13.56
CA PHE A 136 -3.37 -5.57 13.69
C PHE A 136 -4.51 -6.30 12.97
N ILE A 137 -5.74 -5.77 13.03
CA ILE A 137 -6.87 -6.34 12.30
C ILE A 137 -6.61 -6.29 10.79
N THR A 138 -6.16 -5.14 10.28
CA THR A 138 -5.87 -4.97 8.85
C THR A 138 -4.70 -5.85 8.41
N ALA A 139 -3.62 -5.89 9.19
CA ALA A 139 -2.47 -6.75 8.91
C ALA A 139 -2.85 -8.23 8.90
N GLY A 140 -3.66 -8.68 9.86
CA GLY A 140 -4.16 -10.05 9.93
C GLY A 140 -5.05 -10.39 8.73
N THR A 141 -5.97 -9.51 8.37
CA THR A 141 -6.84 -9.68 7.20
C THR A 141 -6.04 -9.73 5.90
N PHE A 142 -5.10 -8.79 5.73
CA PHE A 142 -4.23 -8.76 4.54
C PHE A 142 -3.35 -10.01 4.45
N GLY A 143 -2.73 -10.41 5.56
CA GLY A 143 -1.92 -11.61 5.63
C GLY A 143 -2.71 -12.88 5.28
N SER A 144 -3.91 -13.03 5.85
CA SER A 144 -4.80 -14.16 5.57
C SER A 144 -5.21 -14.22 4.11
N MET A 145 -5.59 -13.09 3.52
CA MET A 145 -5.97 -12.99 2.11
C MET A 145 -4.77 -13.22 1.18
N SER A 146 -3.59 -12.76 1.57
CA SER A 146 -2.35 -12.98 0.83
C SER A 146 -1.98 -14.48 0.78
N ILE A 147 -2.05 -15.17 1.93
CA ILE A 147 -1.81 -16.62 2.01
C ILE A 147 -2.86 -17.38 1.20
N TYR A 148 -4.14 -16.99 1.31
CA TYR A 148 -5.20 -17.61 0.54
C TYR A 148 -5.00 -17.43 -0.97
N GLY A 149 -4.70 -16.21 -1.43
CA GLY A 149 -4.42 -15.94 -2.84
C GLY A 149 -3.21 -16.70 -3.38
N TYR A 150 -2.20 -16.90 -2.52
CA TYR A 150 -1.00 -17.64 -2.87
C TYR A 150 -1.21 -19.17 -2.97
N THR A 151 -2.11 -19.70 -2.14
CA THR A 151 -2.35 -21.14 -2.03
C THR A 151 -3.47 -21.62 -2.95
N THR A 152 -4.43 -20.74 -3.30
CA THR A 152 -5.58 -21.12 -4.10
C THR A 152 -5.22 -21.34 -5.57
N LYS A 153 -5.78 -22.42 -6.13
CA LYS A 153 -5.74 -22.69 -7.57
C LYS A 153 -7.02 -22.27 -8.30
N ARG A 154 -7.97 -21.63 -7.57
CA ARG A 154 -9.25 -21.19 -8.13
C ARG A 154 -9.10 -19.79 -8.72
N ASP A 155 -9.82 -19.53 -9.80
CA ASP A 155 -9.96 -18.18 -10.33
C ASP A 155 -10.77 -17.30 -9.36
N LEU A 156 -10.11 -16.28 -8.81
CA LEU A 156 -10.68 -15.35 -7.85
C LEU A 156 -11.35 -14.13 -8.51
N THR A 157 -11.40 -14.06 -9.84
CA THR A 157 -11.97 -12.92 -10.58
C THR A 157 -13.43 -12.68 -10.20
N LYS A 158 -14.23 -13.74 -10.07
CA LYS A 158 -15.63 -13.65 -9.65
C LYS A 158 -15.77 -13.13 -8.21
N LEU A 159 -14.90 -13.57 -7.31
CA LEU A 159 -14.86 -13.08 -5.92
C LEU A 159 -14.44 -11.62 -5.86
N GLY A 160 -13.46 -11.22 -6.66
CA GLY A 160 -13.04 -9.83 -6.79
C GLY A 160 -14.17 -8.92 -7.25
N SER A 161 -14.93 -9.33 -8.28
CA SER A 161 -16.09 -8.59 -8.77
C SER A 161 -17.19 -8.45 -7.71
N PHE A 162 -17.45 -9.51 -6.94
CA PHE A 162 -18.41 -9.50 -5.84
C PHE A 162 -17.98 -8.54 -4.72
N LEU A 163 -16.70 -8.56 -4.33
CA LEU A 163 -16.15 -7.68 -3.31
C LEU A 163 -16.16 -6.21 -3.76
N MET A 164 -15.87 -5.94 -5.04
CA MET A 164 -15.98 -4.59 -5.59
C MET A 164 -17.40 -4.07 -5.55
N MET A 165 -18.39 -4.91 -5.89
CA MET A 165 -19.80 -4.54 -5.80
C MET A 165 -20.21 -4.26 -4.34
N GLY A 166 -19.72 -5.05 -3.38
CA GLY A 166 -19.90 -4.79 -1.94
C GLY A 166 -19.29 -3.46 -1.49
N LEU A 167 -18.11 -3.11 -1.99
CA LEU A 167 -17.44 -1.85 -1.66
C LEU A 167 -18.24 -0.61 -2.10
N PHE A 168 -18.91 -0.66 -3.25
CA PHE A 168 -19.77 0.42 -3.72
C PHE A 168 -21.16 0.43 -3.05
N GLY A 169 -21.52 -0.63 -2.33
CA GLY A 169 -22.79 -0.76 -1.62
C GLY A 169 -22.76 -0.32 -0.16
N ILE A 170 -21.59 0.01 0.38
CA ILE A 170 -21.39 0.56 1.73
C ILE A 170 -21.37 2.09 1.67
#